data_1ad28f4832a8d18ec4c3cba062cd0890
#
_entry.id   1ad28f4832a8d18ec4c3cba062cd0890
#
_cell.length_a   1.000
_cell.length_b   1.000
_cell.length_c   1.000
_cell.angle_alpha   90.00
_cell.angle_beta   90.00
_cell.angle_gamma   90.00
#
_symmetry.space_group_name_H-M   'P 1'
#
loop_
_entity.id
_entity.type
_entity.pdbx_description
1 polymer ?
#
loop_
_entity_poly.entity_id
_entity_poly.type
_entity_poly.pdbx_seq_one_letter_code
_entity_poly.pdbx_strand_id
1 'polypeptide(L)'
;NGLGDGTHIIRSTDKGQTWEDVGPFGQIDDDSGQTPNSNDPYIYVDKFTDRLVKFDMHVLAAMFVEYSDNDGGSWSVPFPVEGYYVTQDHQSIASMPPPPGVTAFHPVIYVYCINTGSPAAGAQCSRSLNGGMSWDVQRIGFPIESFPQCSGLHGHLAGGLDGSIYRGNPSCEGPAVYRSLDGGYSWTEHTITTEVGMQDGWHAHEVATAVDDGGNVHATWIGDDLKPWYANSQDQGATWSTPMMVAAPGVVETGFPTIFAGAAGRVVLGYIGETEDYDEGNGTGGWSGYMAIITDTFVERPLITSVAVNSPGDPLDVTPDCGDVRCGGFGDFIDVEIDDEGRPWIALAHNAAGYEEAIIGTLMEGPALYGELAYLEPLPAGGNSSLLLG
;
A
#
# COMPACT_ATOMS: atom_id res chain seq x y z
N ASN A 1 7.59 14.27 -7.10
CA ASN A 1 6.33 14.94 -6.76
C ASN A 1 6.57 16.40 -6.45
N GLY A 2 6.62 17.23 -7.49
CA GLY A 2 6.64 18.66 -7.32
C GLY A 2 5.30 19.15 -6.79
N LEU A 3 5.30 20.20 -5.96
CA LEU A 3 4.10 20.88 -5.46
C LEU A 3 3.33 21.60 -6.60
N GLY A 4 3.28 21.06 -7.80
CA GLY A 4 2.75 21.78 -8.93
C GLY A 4 1.86 20.99 -9.87
N ASP A 5 2.06 19.66 -9.89
CA ASP A 5 1.43 18.83 -10.90
C ASP A 5 0.40 17.93 -10.22
N GLY A 6 -0.76 17.75 -10.83
CA GLY A 6 -1.80 16.86 -10.31
C GLY A 6 -1.39 15.38 -10.34
N THR A 7 -2.29 14.50 -9.96
CA THR A 7 -2.05 13.06 -9.99
C THR A 7 -2.21 12.50 -11.40
N HIS A 8 -1.16 11.91 -11.95
CA HIS A 8 -1.24 11.10 -13.14
C HIS A 8 -1.75 9.69 -12.81
N ILE A 9 -2.71 9.22 -13.57
CA ILE A 9 -3.19 7.85 -13.51
C ILE A 9 -3.02 7.24 -14.89
N ILE A 10 -2.17 6.24 -14.98
CA ILE A 10 -1.91 5.52 -16.22
C ILE A 10 -2.56 4.15 -16.17
N ARG A 11 -3.10 3.72 -17.30
CA ARG A 11 -3.74 2.41 -17.48
C ARG A 11 -3.10 1.64 -18.61
N SER A 12 -2.92 0.36 -18.41
CA SER A 12 -2.58 -0.60 -19.46
C SER A 12 -3.73 -1.61 -19.61
N THR A 13 -4.07 -1.95 -20.84
CA THR A 13 -5.03 -3.01 -21.18
C THR A 13 -4.34 -4.21 -21.85
N ASP A 14 -3.03 -4.17 -22.01
CA ASP A 14 -2.21 -5.18 -22.69
C ASP A 14 -1.07 -5.72 -21.79
N LYS A 15 -1.32 -5.75 -20.48
CA LYS A 15 -0.38 -6.26 -19.46
C LYS A 15 0.96 -5.49 -19.44
N GLY A 16 0.88 -4.18 -19.48
CA GLY A 16 2.01 -3.28 -19.33
C GLY A 16 2.83 -3.05 -20.60
N GLN A 17 2.36 -3.51 -21.76
CA GLN A 17 3.08 -3.27 -23.02
C GLN A 17 2.86 -1.85 -23.55
N THR A 18 1.67 -1.29 -23.34
CA THR A 18 1.36 0.11 -23.65
C THR A 18 0.55 0.73 -22.53
N TRP A 19 0.67 2.05 -22.37
CA TRP A 19 0.05 2.82 -21.30
C TRP A 19 -0.66 4.04 -21.87
N GLU A 20 -1.78 4.42 -21.27
CA GLU A 20 -2.52 5.65 -21.56
C GLU A 20 -2.81 6.41 -20.27
N ASP A 21 -2.77 7.73 -20.30
CA ASP A 21 -3.20 8.57 -19.20
C ASP A 21 -4.73 8.60 -19.16
N VAL A 22 -5.27 8.21 -18.02
CA VAL A 22 -6.72 8.16 -17.76
C VAL A 22 -7.10 9.00 -16.52
N GLY A 23 -6.18 9.83 -16.03
CA GLY A 23 -6.44 10.72 -14.90
C GLY A 23 -7.55 11.73 -15.16
N PRO A 24 -8.24 12.22 -14.13
CA PRO A 24 -9.33 13.18 -14.27
C PRO A 24 -8.89 14.52 -14.86
N PHE A 25 -7.62 14.82 -14.73
CA PHE A 25 -6.99 16.05 -15.21
C PHE A 25 -6.15 15.82 -16.47
N GLY A 26 -6.37 14.74 -17.20
CA GLY A 26 -5.69 14.19 -18.39
C GLY A 26 -4.88 15.11 -19.29
N GLN A 27 -4.45 16.25 -18.82
CA GLN A 27 -3.61 17.24 -19.43
C GLN A 27 -3.02 18.15 -18.38
N ILE A 28 -2.13 17.58 -17.62
CA ILE A 28 -1.47 18.27 -16.51
C ILE A 28 -0.45 19.30 -17.02
N ASP A 29 -0.13 19.26 -18.27
CA ASP A 29 0.67 20.27 -18.98
C ASP A 29 -0.12 21.56 -19.25
N ASP A 30 -1.15 21.77 -18.47
CA ASP A 30 -1.91 22.98 -18.48
C ASP A 30 -1.34 23.93 -17.41
N ASP A 31 -0.47 24.84 -17.86
CA ASP A 31 0.03 25.99 -17.07
C ASP A 31 -1.10 26.87 -16.49
N SER A 32 -2.36 26.43 -16.54
CA SER A 32 -3.50 27.19 -16.04
C SER A 32 -3.55 27.31 -14.52
N GLY A 33 -2.76 26.57 -13.79
CA GLY A 33 -2.69 26.59 -12.33
C GLY A 33 -3.98 26.13 -11.64
N GLN A 34 -4.80 25.34 -12.30
CA GLN A 34 -6.08 24.85 -11.78
C GLN A 34 -6.06 23.39 -11.31
N THR A 35 -4.95 22.69 -11.51
CA THR A 35 -4.78 21.36 -10.96
C THR A 35 -4.51 21.43 -9.47
N PRO A 36 -5.27 20.71 -8.64
CA PRO A 36 -4.92 20.64 -7.22
C PRO A 36 -3.56 19.96 -7.07
N ASN A 37 -2.67 20.61 -6.36
CA ASN A 37 -1.39 20.02 -5.99
C ASN A 37 -1.66 18.77 -5.16
N SER A 38 -1.18 17.61 -5.61
CA SER A 38 -1.23 16.38 -4.85
C SER A 38 0.15 16.09 -4.28
N ASN A 39 0.25 15.95 -2.96
CA ASN A 39 1.50 15.59 -2.30
C ASN A 39 1.73 14.09 -2.37
N ASP A 40 0.75 13.28 -1.98
CA ASP A 40 0.86 11.83 -1.94
C ASP A 40 -0.40 11.24 -2.58
N PRO A 41 -0.40 11.08 -3.91
CA PRO A 41 -1.55 10.51 -4.59
C PRO A 41 -1.71 9.03 -4.23
N TYR A 42 -2.94 8.60 -4.06
CA TYR A 42 -3.28 7.22 -3.84
C TYR A 42 -4.43 6.79 -4.74
N ILE A 43 -4.32 5.61 -5.33
CA ILE A 43 -5.37 4.99 -6.12
C ILE A 43 -5.75 3.65 -5.50
N TYR A 44 -7.03 3.37 -5.45
CA TYR A 44 -7.60 2.15 -4.90
C TYR A 44 -8.60 1.56 -5.88
N VAL A 45 -8.50 0.26 -6.13
CA VAL A 45 -9.48 -0.51 -6.90
C VAL A 45 -10.40 -1.25 -5.94
N ASP A 46 -11.68 -0.92 -5.95
CA ASP A 46 -12.67 -1.63 -5.14
C ASP A 46 -13.00 -2.98 -5.76
N LYS A 47 -12.51 -4.04 -5.17
CA LYS A 47 -12.70 -5.43 -5.63
C LYS A 47 -14.16 -5.92 -5.67
N PHE A 48 -15.10 -5.20 -5.08
CA PHE A 48 -16.51 -5.58 -5.05
C PHE A 48 -17.35 -4.92 -6.13
N THR A 49 -16.92 -3.76 -6.64
CA THR A 49 -17.68 -2.96 -7.60
C THR A 49 -16.87 -2.51 -8.80
N ASP A 50 -15.59 -2.84 -8.87
CA ASP A 50 -14.60 -2.41 -9.87
C ASP A 50 -14.46 -0.88 -9.95
N ARG A 51 -14.92 -0.16 -8.93
CA ARG A 51 -14.76 1.29 -8.84
C ARG A 51 -13.32 1.65 -8.55
N LEU A 52 -12.75 2.53 -9.37
CA LEU A 52 -11.51 3.22 -9.05
C LEU A 52 -11.79 4.38 -8.10
N VAL A 53 -11.03 4.50 -7.03
CA VAL A 53 -11.09 5.63 -6.10
C VAL A 53 -9.71 6.28 -6.05
N LYS A 54 -9.65 7.56 -6.33
CA LYS A 54 -8.42 8.35 -6.31
C LYS A 54 -8.46 9.34 -5.16
N PHE A 55 -7.33 9.53 -4.52
CA PHE A 55 -7.11 10.54 -3.49
C PHE A 55 -6.07 11.55 -3.94
N ASP A 56 -6.36 12.83 -3.70
CA ASP A 56 -5.41 13.92 -3.79
C ASP A 56 -5.27 14.59 -2.44
N MET A 57 -4.07 14.56 -1.89
CA MET A 57 -3.74 15.31 -0.69
C MET A 57 -3.23 16.70 -1.05
N HIS A 58 -3.99 17.72 -0.69
CA HIS A 58 -3.65 19.10 -0.99
C HIS A 58 -2.90 19.74 0.18
N VAL A 59 -1.62 19.99 -0.03
CA VAL A 59 -0.70 20.67 0.91
C VAL A 59 -0.74 20.13 2.36
N LEU A 60 -0.85 18.83 2.52
CA LEU A 60 -0.97 18.15 3.83
C LEU A 60 -2.14 18.67 4.70
N ALA A 61 -3.15 19.28 4.11
CA ALA A 61 -4.20 19.96 4.86
C ALA A 61 -5.62 19.57 4.45
N ALA A 62 -5.81 19.10 3.23
CA ALA A 62 -7.12 18.72 2.73
C ALA A 62 -7.01 17.49 1.83
N MET A 63 -7.98 16.62 1.91
CA MET A 63 -8.07 15.42 1.10
C MET A 63 -9.29 15.48 0.21
N PHE A 64 -9.10 15.21 -1.07
CA PHE A 64 -10.16 15.10 -2.06
C PHE A 64 -10.22 13.70 -2.63
N VAL A 65 -11.43 13.22 -2.83
CA VAL A 65 -11.71 11.90 -3.41
C VAL A 65 -12.45 12.09 -4.71
N GLU A 66 -12.03 11.38 -5.73
CA GLU A 66 -12.73 11.21 -6.99
C GLU A 66 -12.86 9.73 -7.30
N TYR A 67 -13.88 9.35 -8.03
CA TYR A 67 -14.07 7.95 -8.43
C TYR A 67 -14.43 7.83 -9.92
N SER A 68 -14.09 6.67 -10.47
CA SER A 68 -14.46 6.25 -11.82
C SER A 68 -15.14 4.89 -11.78
N ASP A 69 -16.25 4.73 -12.50
CA ASP A 69 -16.99 3.47 -12.70
C ASP A 69 -16.77 2.87 -14.10
N ASN A 70 -15.74 3.33 -14.82
CA ASN A 70 -15.47 2.92 -16.19
C ASN A 70 -13.95 2.97 -16.51
N ASP A 71 -13.16 2.44 -15.61
CA ASP A 71 -11.72 2.24 -15.78
C ASP A 71 -10.94 3.53 -16.09
N GLY A 72 -11.33 4.65 -15.49
CA GLY A 72 -10.72 5.95 -15.73
C GLY A 72 -11.27 6.68 -16.96
N GLY A 73 -12.24 6.10 -17.70
CA GLY A 73 -12.82 6.74 -18.88
C GLY A 73 -13.58 8.05 -18.56
N SER A 74 -14.04 8.20 -17.34
CA SER A 74 -14.57 9.45 -16.78
C SER A 74 -14.52 9.41 -15.26
N TRP A 75 -14.39 10.58 -14.64
CA TRP A 75 -14.26 10.75 -13.19
C TRP A 75 -15.40 11.59 -12.62
N SER A 76 -15.73 11.36 -11.37
CA SER A 76 -16.64 12.22 -10.61
C SER A 76 -16.02 13.61 -10.39
N VAL A 77 -16.82 14.54 -9.89
CA VAL A 77 -16.27 15.76 -9.29
C VAL A 77 -15.53 15.40 -7.99
N PRO A 78 -14.51 16.18 -7.59
CA PRO A 78 -13.83 15.94 -6.33
C PRO A 78 -14.76 16.18 -5.14
N PHE A 79 -14.77 15.24 -4.19
CA PHE A 79 -15.48 15.32 -2.93
C PHE A 79 -14.49 15.50 -1.79
N PRO A 80 -14.65 16.50 -0.90
CA PRO A 80 -13.75 16.65 0.24
C PRO A 80 -13.99 15.54 1.28
N VAL A 81 -12.88 15.00 1.81
CA VAL A 81 -12.88 14.23 3.05
C VAL A 81 -12.48 15.18 4.16
N GLU A 82 -13.43 15.57 5.00
CA GLU A 82 -13.18 16.53 6.07
C GLU A 82 -12.35 15.92 7.19
N GLY A 83 -11.32 16.65 7.64
CA GLY A 83 -10.49 16.30 8.77
C GLY A 83 -10.47 17.41 9.84
N TYR A 84 -10.30 16.99 11.08
CA TYR A 84 -10.16 17.91 12.22
C TYR A 84 -8.78 18.54 12.37
N TYR A 85 -7.78 17.97 11.71
CA TYR A 85 -6.38 18.30 11.98
C TYR A 85 -5.69 18.76 10.72
N VAL A 86 -4.96 19.83 10.83
CA VAL A 86 -3.96 20.27 9.85
C VAL A 86 -2.72 19.38 9.97
N THR A 87 -2.08 19.11 8.88
CA THR A 87 -0.99 18.16 8.69
C THR A 87 -1.50 16.73 8.70
N GLN A 88 -1.86 16.28 7.51
CA GLN A 88 -2.35 14.93 7.23
C GLN A 88 -1.28 14.21 6.41
N ASP A 89 -1.10 12.92 6.69
CA ASP A 89 -0.07 12.10 6.07
C ASP A 89 -0.50 10.62 6.05
N HIS A 90 0.02 9.83 5.13
CA HIS A 90 -0.24 8.40 5.00
C HIS A 90 -1.73 8.04 4.89
N GLN A 91 -2.38 8.53 3.84
CA GLN A 91 -3.76 8.19 3.54
C GLN A 91 -3.88 6.74 3.04
N SER A 92 -4.90 6.06 3.48
CA SER A 92 -5.27 4.74 2.98
C SER A 92 -6.77 4.54 3.00
N ILE A 93 -7.27 3.71 2.10
CA ILE A 93 -8.68 3.35 1.99
C ILE A 93 -8.84 1.84 1.81
N ALA A 94 -9.94 1.32 2.33
CA ALA A 94 -10.43 -0.01 1.94
C ALA A 94 -11.94 -0.01 1.84
N SER A 95 -12.46 -0.95 1.07
CA SER A 95 -13.88 -1.26 0.94
C SER A 95 -14.23 -2.59 1.61
N MET A 96 -15.46 -2.70 2.09
CA MET A 96 -16.01 -3.94 2.61
C MET A 96 -17.54 -3.94 2.49
N PRO A 97 -18.19 -5.10 2.47
CA PRO A 97 -19.65 -5.18 2.64
C PRO A 97 -20.07 -4.49 3.94
N PRO A 98 -21.25 -3.85 4.00
CA PRO A 98 -21.73 -3.26 5.24
C PRO A 98 -21.81 -4.31 6.36
N PRO A 99 -21.15 -4.10 7.51
CA PRO A 99 -21.25 -5.04 8.62
C PRO A 99 -22.66 -5.04 9.23
N PRO A 100 -23.03 -6.06 10.02
CA PRO A 100 -24.34 -6.15 10.65
C PRO A 100 -24.72 -4.89 11.42
N GLY A 101 -25.89 -4.33 11.11
CA GLY A 101 -26.41 -3.12 11.75
C GLY A 101 -25.98 -1.79 11.07
N VAL A 102 -25.12 -1.83 10.09
CA VAL A 102 -24.77 -0.68 9.25
C VAL A 102 -25.60 -0.69 7.98
N THR A 103 -26.28 0.41 7.69
CA THR A 103 -27.05 0.58 6.43
C THR A 103 -26.25 1.50 5.51
N ALA A 104 -25.95 1.02 4.32
CA ALA A 104 -25.28 1.78 3.28
C ALA A 104 -26.23 2.02 2.08
N PHE A 105 -25.95 3.06 1.30
CA PHE A 105 -26.63 3.40 0.05
C PHE A 105 -25.83 2.97 -1.19
N HIS A 106 -24.73 2.26 -0.96
CA HIS A 106 -23.85 1.67 -1.96
C HIS A 106 -23.61 0.19 -1.58
N PRO A 107 -23.28 -0.70 -2.52
CA PRO A 107 -23.04 -2.12 -2.21
C PRO A 107 -21.97 -2.36 -1.14
N VAL A 108 -20.98 -1.47 -1.06
CA VAL A 108 -19.93 -1.48 -0.06
C VAL A 108 -19.89 -0.17 0.73
N ILE A 109 -19.25 -0.20 1.87
CA ILE A 109 -18.79 1.00 2.57
C ILE A 109 -17.30 1.20 2.30
N TYR A 110 -16.88 2.45 2.23
CA TYR A 110 -15.46 2.80 2.22
C TYR A 110 -15.06 3.31 3.59
N VAL A 111 -13.90 2.87 4.07
CA VAL A 111 -13.25 3.45 5.24
C VAL A 111 -11.91 4.02 4.80
N TYR A 112 -11.70 5.26 5.13
CA TYR A 112 -10.50 6.03 4.88
C TYR A 112 -9.84 6.35 6.21
N CYS A 113 -8.54 6.13 6.33
CA CYS A 113 -7.77 6.53 7.48
C CYS A 113 -6.57 7.37 7.06
N ILE A 114 -6.14 8.26 7.94
CA ILE A 114 -5.00 9.13 7.75
C ILE A 114 -4.32 9.37 9.10
N ASN A 115 -3.01 9.48 9.10
CA ASN A 115 -2.29 9.98 10.25
C ASN A 115 -2.35 11.51 10.28
N THR A 116 -2.46 12.06 11.47
CA THR A 116 -2.42 13.50 11.66
C THR A 116 -1.11 13.89 12.35
N GLY A 117 -0.50 15.00 11.91
CA GLY A 117 0.82 15.44 12.34
C GLY A 117 0.93 15.92 13.79
N SER A 118 -0.10 15.77 14.60
CA SER A 118 0.02 15.93 16.03
C SER A 118 0.49 14.60 16.64
N PRO A 119 1.62 14.57 17.38
CA PRO A 119 2.09 13.36 18.05
C PRO A 119 1.06 12.73 19.00
N ALA A 120 0.05 13.48 19.39
CA ALA A 120 -1.03 13.02 20.28
C ALA A 120 -2.28 12.55 19.51
N ALA A 121 -2.35 12.75 18.19
CA ALA A 121 -3.58 12.50 17.45
C ALA A 121 -3.64 11.10 16.82
N GLY A 122 -2.53 10.55 16.38
CA GLY A 122 -2.47 9.23 15.73
C GLY A 122 -3.37 9.12 14.49
N ALA A 123 -3.81 7.91 14.17
CA ALA A 123 -4.68 7.67 13.04
C ALA A 123 -6.11 8.19 13.26
N GLN A 124 -6.64 8.83 12.23
CA GLN A 124 -8.03 9.32 12.18
C GLN A 124 -8.72 8.65 11.00
N CYS A 125 -9.93 8.17 11.21
CA CYS A 125 -10.67 7.46 10.17
C CYS A 125 -12.03 8.09 9.92
N SER A 126 -12.45 8.08 8.66
CA SER A 126 -13.78 8.46 8.17
C SER A 126 -14.36 7.32 7.35
N ARG A 127 -15.66 7.25 7.23
CA ARG A 127 -16.30 6.30 6.34
C ARG A 127 -17.29 6.96 5.40
N SER A 128 -17.47 6.35 4.24
CA SER A 128 -18.52 6.69 3.31
C SER A 128 -19.52 5.55 3.19
N LEU A 129 -20.81 5.86 3.30
CA LEU A 129 -21.91 4.91 3.15
C LEU A 129 -22.58 5.02 1.77
N ASN A 130 -22.11 5.91 0.91
CA ASN A 130 -22.74 6.25 -0.38
C ASN A 130 -21.73 6.26 -1.54
N GLY A 131 -20.73 5.42 -1.49
CA GLY A 131 -19.80 5.22 -2.60
C GLY A 131 -18.77 6.34 -2.77
N GLY A 132 -18.37 7.03 -1.71
CA GLY A 132 -17.34 8.07 -1.74
C GLY A 132 -17.89 9.49 -1.93
N MET A 133 -19.20 9.66 -2.16
CA MET A 133 -19.80 10.99 -2.40
C MET A 133 -19.88 11.86 -1.15
N SER A 134 -19.89 11.29 0.04
CA SER A 134 -19.79 12.01 1.30
C SER A 134 -19.17 11.12 2.37
N TRP A 135 -18.55 11.76 3.35
CA TRP A 135 -17.78 11.11 4.40
C TRP A 135 -18.27 11.55 5.78
N ASP A 136 -18.32 10.60 6.71
CA ASP A 136 -18.57 10.91 8.11
C ASP A 136 -17.42 11.77 8.68
N VAL A 137 -17.72 12.48 9.76
CA VAL A 137 -16.70 13.20 10.52
C VAL A 137 -15.60 12.24 11.00
N GLN A 138 -14.36 12.64 10.84
CA GLN A 138 -13.20 11.85 11.29
C GLN A 138 -13.28 11.50 12.78
N ARG A 139 -12.88 10.29 13.10
CA ARG A 139 -12.82 9.70 14.43
C ARG A 139 -11.46 9.09 14.67
N ILE A 140 -11.09 8.96 15.94
CA ILE A 140 -9.86 8.23 16.29
C ILE A 140 -9.93 6.79 15.78
N GLY A 141 -8.87 6.36 15.06
CA GLY A 141 -8.74 5.05 14.46
C GLY A 141 -8.11 3.98 15.38
N PHE A 142 -8.20 4.16 16.70
CA PHE A 142 -7.62 3.26 17.72
C PHE A 142 -8.44 3.32 19.00
N PRO A 143 -8.31 2.31 19.91
CA PRO A 143 -8.96 2.35 21.22
C PRO A 143 -8.45 3.51 22.06
N ILE A 144 -9.32 4.13 22.83
CA ILE A 144 -8.93 5.26 23.69
C ILE A 144 -7.91 4.85 24.77
N GLU A 145 -7.90 3.58 25.14
CA GLU A 145 -6.96 2.99 26.08
C GLU A 145 -5.53 2.95 25.53
N SER A 146 -5.38 2.91 24.19
CA SER A 146 -4.10 2.96 23.49
C SER A 146 -3.58 4.38 23.29
N PHE A 147 -4.19 5.39 23.93
CA PHE A 147 -3.75 6.78 23.81
C PHE A 147 -2.75 7.17 24.93
N PRO A 148 -1.65 7.91 24.63
CA PRO A 148 -1.20 8.30 23.29
C PRO A 148 -0.71 7.09 22.48
N GLN A 149 -1.04 7.03 21.20
CA GLN A 149 -0.56 5.97 20.34
C GLN A 149 0.98 6.00 20.28
N CYS A 150 1.61 4.86 20.43
CA CYS A 150 3.05 4.76 20.40
C CYS A 150 3.57 4.81 18.96
N SER A 151 3.65 5.98 18.43
CA SER A 151 4.28 6.41 17.18
C SER A 151 4.09 5.51 15.93
N GLY A 152 4.61 5.98 14.84
CA GLY A 152 4.58 5.32 13.53
C GLY A 152 3.37 5.69 12.69
N LEU A 153 3.58 5.65 11.40
CA LEU A 153 2.54 5.79 10.41
C LEU A 153 1.81 4.44 10.27
N HIS A 154 0.57 4.46 9.85
CA HIS A 154 -0.14 3.22 9.57
C HIS A 154 0.12 2.75 8.13
N GLY A 155 0.11 1.44 7.92
CA GLY A 155 0.11 0.86 6.59
C GLY A 155 -1.27 0.92 5.92
N HIS A 156 -1.38 0.31 4.75
CA HIS A 156 -2.62 0.25 3.99
C HIS A 156 -3.72 -0.51 4.77
N LEU A 157 -4.96 -0.06 4.59
CA LEU A 157 -6.12 -0.72 5.15
C LEU A 157 -6.48 -1.97 4.33
N ALA A 158 -7.08 -2.94 5.00
CA ALA A 158 -7.61 -4.14 4.35
C ALA A 158 -9.05 -4.43 4.79
N GLY A 159 -9.95 -4.59 3.83
CA GLY A 159 -11.36 -4.92 4.08
C GLY A 159 -11.66 -6.41 3.93
N GLY A 160 -12.35 -6.97 4.92
CA GLY A 160 -12.79 -8.37 4.91
C GLY A 160 -14.16 -8.56 4.27
N LEU A 161 -14.42 -9.77 3.75
CA LEU A 161 -15.70 -10.15 3.15
C LEU A 161 -16.86 -10.17 4.16
N ASP A 162 -16.57 -10.22 5.43
CA ASP A 162 -17.53 -10.24 6.54
C ASP A 162 -17.89 -8.83 7.08
N GLY A 163 -17.35 -7.77 6.44
CA GLY A 163 -17.54 -6.39 6.86
C GLY A 163 -16.55 -5.92 7.93
N SER A 164 -15.55 -6.72 8.26
CA SER A 164 -14.43 -6.30 9.09
C SER A 164 -13.48 -5.40 8.32
N ILE A 165 -12.73 -4.56 9.03
CA ILE A 165 -11.63 -3.78 8.45
C ILE A 165 -10.43 -3.81 9.39
N TYR A 166 -9.25 -3.81 8.79
CA TYR A 166 -7.97 -3.91 9.46
C TYR A 166 -7.05 -2.78 9.04
N ARG A 167 -6.26 -2.31 9.98
CA ARG A 167 -5.24 -1.30 9.79
C ARG A 167 -3.99 -1.68 10.58
N GLY A 168 -2.88 -1.90 9.89
CA GLY A 168 -1.61 -2.16 10.55
C GLY A 168 -1.00 -0.87 11.10
N ASN A 169 -0.39 -0.95 12.28
CA ASN A 169 0.32 0.16 12.91
C ASN A 169 1.24 -0.36 14.01
N PRO A 170 2.38 0.29 14.25
CA PRO A 170 3.13 0.04 15.48
C PRO A 170 2.26 0.29 16.72
N SER A 171 2.43 -0.58 17.72
CA SER A 171 1.92 -0.35 19.07
C SER A 171 3.07 -0.13 20.06
N CYS A 172 2.76 0.15 21.34
CA CYS A 172 3.78 0.26 22.37
C CYS A 172 4.51 -1.07 22.66
N GLU A 173 3.96 -2.19 22.21
CA GLU A 173 4.47 -3.54 22.47
C GLU A 173 5.14 -4.18 21.24
N GLY A 174 4.96 -3.59 20.04
CA GLY A 174 5.48 -4.11 18.78
C GLY A 174 4.53 -3.92 17.61
N PRO A 175 4.69 -4.67 16.52
CA PRO A 175 3.77 -4.61 15.38
C PRO A 175 2.36 -5.04 15.81
N ALA A 176 1.36 -4.29 15.37
CA ALA A 176 -0.03 -4.53 15.74
C ALA A 176 -0.99 -4.32 14.55
N VAL A 177 -2.17 -4.90 14.66
CA VAL A 177 -3.29 -4.67 13.77
C VAL A 177 -4.46 -4.14 14.57
N TYR A 178 -5.01 -3.05 14.10
CA TYR A 178 -6.22 -2.44 14.63
C TYR A 178 -7.41 -2.94 13.80
N ARG A 179 -8.38 -3.53 14.46
CA ARG A 179 -9.57 -4.12 13.82
C ARG A 179 -10.83 -3.33 14.18
N SER A 180 -11.67 -3.08 13.19
CA SER A 180 -13.05 -2.61 13.38
C SER A 180 -14.04 -3.61 12.80
N LEU A 181 -15.15 -3.84 13.52
CA LEU A 181 -16.27 -4.71 13.12
C LEU A 181 -17.57 -3.91 12.89
N ASP A 182 -17.50 -2.59 12.95
CA ASP A 182 -18.64 -1.67 12.82
C ASP A 182 -18.45 -0.61 11.73
N GLY A 183 -17.59 -0.94 10.75
CA GLY A 183 -17.33 -0.08 9.61
C GLY A 183 -16.45 1.11 9.93
N GLY A 184 -15.40 0.92 10.69
CA GLY A 184 -14.42 1.96 11.03
C GLY A 184 -14.86 2.92 12.13
N TYR A 185 -15.95 2.60 12.84
CA TYR A 185 -16.48 3.48 13.89
C TYR A 185 -15.76 3.31 15.23
N SER A 186 -15.45 2.07 15.59
CA SER A 186 -14.63 1.73 16.75
C SER A 186 -13.58 0.69 16.41
N TRP A 187 -12.50 0.66 17.16
CA TRP A 187 -11.32 -0.13 16.89
C TRP A 187 -10.85 -0.91 18.11
N THR A 188 -10.30 -2.10 17.89
CA THR A 188 -9.60 -2.92 18.89
C THR A 188 -8.17 -3.15 18.44
N GLU A 189 -7.23 -3.06 19.37
CA GLU A 189 -5.81 -3.34 19.11
C GLU A 189 -5.49 -4.82 19.32
N HIS A 190 -4.72 -5.39 18.41
CA HIS A 190 -4.24 -6.76 18.44
C HIS A 190 -2.74 -6.77 18.14
N THR A 191 -1.91 -6.96 19.15
CA THR A 191 -0.47 -7.12 18.98
C THR A 191 -0.17 -8.40 18.21
N ILE A 192 0.64 -8.32 17.15
CA ILE A 192 1.03 -9.48 16.35
C ILE A 192 2.04 -10.33 17.11
N THR A 193 3.08 -9.68 17.63
CA THR A 193 4.15 -10.33 18.37
C THR A 193 4.91 -9.33 19.24
N THR A 194 5.54 -9.85 20.27
CA THR A 194 6.53 -9.11 21.09
C THR A 194 7.94 -9.71 20.95
N GLU A 195 8.10 -10.74 20.12
CA GLU A 195 9.38 -11.46 19.94
C GLU A 195 10.25 -10.84 18.86
N VAL A 196 9.62 -10.18 17.89
CA VAL A 196 10.28 -9.45 16.81
C VAL A 196 9.82 -8.00 16.88
N GLY A 197 10.76 -7.11 17.20
CA GLY A 197 10.52 -5.68 17.26
C GLY A 197 10.26 -5.06 15.88
N MET A 198 10.08 -3.77 15.86
CA MET A 198 10.00 -2.99 14.62
C MET A 198 11.20 -2.08 14.51
N GLN A 199 11.70 -1.93 13.29
CA GLN A 199 12.71 -0.92 12.98
C GLN A 199 12.11 0.48 13.20
N ASP A 200 12.88 1.34 13.86
CA ASP A 200 12.53 2.75 14.06
C ASP A 200 13.24 3.60 12.98
N GLY A 201 12.61 3.68 11.84
CA GLY A 201 13.13 4.43 10.69
C GLY A 201 12.01 4.90 9.77
N TRP A 202 12.23 5.98 9.03
CA TRP A 202 11.21 6.58 8.15
C TRP A 202 10.73 5.63 7.04
N HIS A 203 11.56 4.70 6.61
CA HIS A 203 11.27 3.70 5.58
C HIS A 203 10.77 2.35 6.12
N ALA A 204 10.63 2.23 7.44
CA ALA A 204 10.32 0.95 8.09
C ALA A 204 9.25 1.05 9.20
N HIS A 205 8.56 2.17 9.30
CA HIS A 205 7.64 2.47 10.40
C HIS A 205 6.23 1.93 10.21
N GLU A 206 5.95 1.23 9.12
CA GLU A 206 4.63 0.72 8.79
C GLU A 206 4.46 -0.75 9.15
N VAL A 207 3.22 -1.13 9.46
CA VAL A 207 2.73 -2.51 9.41
C VAL A 207 1.71 -2.57 8.29
N ALA A 208 2.00 -3.28 7.20
CA ALA A 208 1.06 -3.47 6.11
C ALA A 208 0.16 -4.68 6.38
N THR A 209 -1.11 -4.58 5.97
CA THR A 209 -2.12 -5.63 6.19
C THR A 209 -2.87 -5.98 4.92
N ALA A 210 -3.25 -7.26 4.79
CA ALA A 210 -4.13 -7.75 3.73
C ALA A 210 -5.12 -8.77 4.28
N VAL A 211 -6.23 -8.99 3.57
CA VAL A 211 -7.22 -10.03 3.88
C VAL A 211 -7.44 -10.88 2.65
N ASP A 212 -7.23 -12.20 2.78
CA ASP A 212 -7.44 -13.16 1.71
C ASP A 212 -8.92 -13.50 1.49
N ASP A 213 -9.23 -14.24 0.42
CA ASP A 213 -10.59 -14.66 0.11
C ASP A 213 -11.20 -15.63 1.13
N GLY A 214 -10.39 -16.23 1.99
CA GLY A 214 -10.84 -17.04 3.13
C GLY A 214 -11.18 -16.22 4.36
N GLY A 215 -10.92 -14.91 4.34
CA GLY A 215 -11.10 -14.00 5.47
C GLY A 215 -9.96 -14.05 6.49
N ASN A 216 -8.83 -14.65 6.13
CA ASN A 216 -7.64 -14.65 6.99
C ASN A 216 -6.89 -13.33 6.84
N VAL A 217 -6.31 -12.86 7.93
CA VAL A 217 -5.57 -11.60 7.99
C VAL A 217 -4.09 -11.87 7.89
N HIS A 218 -3.42 -11.11 7.05
CA HIS A 218 -1.99 -11.19 6.83
C HIS A 218 -1.35 -9.85 7.17
N ALA A 219 -0.14 -9.88 7.76
CA ALA A 219 0.59 -8.68 8.12
C ALA A 219 2.08 -8.83 7.81
N THR A 220 2.71 -7.72 7.41
CA THR A 220 4.15 -7.63 7.21
C THR A 220 4.68 -6.33 7.80
N TRP A 221 5.92 -6.37 8.28
CA TRP A 221 6.64 -5.23 8.87
C TRP A 221 8.14 -5.42 8.70
N ILE A 222 8.90 -4.36 8.89
CA ILE A 222 10.36 -4.45 8.98
C ILE A 222 10.74 -4.62 10.44
N GLY A 223 11.47 -5.71 10.74
CA GLY A 223 11.96 -5.99 12.08
C GLY A 223 13.15 -5.12 12.48
N ASP A 224 13.50 -5.13 13.76
CA ASP A 224 14.68 -4.47 14.31
C ASP A 224 16.00 -5.05 13.77
N ASP A 225 15.95 -6.18 13.08
CA ASP A 225 17.04 -6.78 12.31
C ASP A 225 17.10 -6.28 10.85
N LEU A 226 16.34 -5.26 10.48
CA LEU A 226 16.23 -4.67 9.15
C LEU A 226 15.66 -5.62 8.08
N LYS A 227 14.94 -6.68 8.47
CA LYS A 227 14.37 -7.68 7.56
C LYS A 227 12.86 -7.58 7.52
N PRO A 228 12.22 -7.93 6.39
CA PRO A 228 10.77 -8.04 6.32
C PRO A 228 10.31 -9.32 7.03
N TRP A 229 9.39 -9.15 7.95
CA TRP A 229 8.74 -10.21 8.72
C TRP A 229 7.28 -10.31 8.33
N TYR A 230 6.74 -11.50 8.48
CA TYR A 230 5.38 -11.84 8.10
C TYR A 230 4.71 -12.69 9.18
N ALA A 231 3.43 -12.47 9.40
CA ALA A 231 2.55 -13.33 10.19
C ALA A 231 1.12 -13.34 9.63
N ASN A 232 0.35 -14.39 9.96
CA ASN A 232 -1.06 -14.49 9.58
C ASN A 232 -1.93 -14.85 10.79
N SER A 233 -3.22 -14.53 10.66
CA SER A 233 -4.26 -14.84 11.62
C SER A 233 -5.46 -15.47 10.90
N GLN A 234 -5.96 -16.58 11.41
CA GLN A 234 -7.16 -17.26 10.90
C GLN A 234 -8.40 -16.99 11.76
N ASP A 235 -8.31 -16.08 12.71
CA ASP A 235 -9.36 -15.72 13.67
C ASP A 235 -9.55 -14.21 13.81
N GLN A 236 -9.47 -13.50 12.67
CA GLN A 236 -9.70 -12.05 12.57
C GLN A 236 -8.70 -11.23 13.42
N GLY A 237 -7.45 -11.64 13.51
CA GLY A 237 -6.40 -10.95 14.25
C GLY A 237 -6.37 -11.23 15.76
N ALA A 238 -7.21 -12.15 16.27
CA ALA A 238 -7.21 -12.46 17.69
C ALA A 238 -5.97 -13.26 18.13
N THR A 239 -5.47 -14.15 17.26
CA THR A 239 -4.19 -14.84 17.44
C THR A 239 -3.41 -14.86 16.13
N TRP A 240 -2.09 -14.96 16.25
CA TRP A 240 -1.17 -14.86 15.11
C TRP A 240 -0.25 -16.08 15.03
N SER A 241 0.13 -16.44 13.82
CA SER A 241 1.18 -17.43 13.58
C SER A 241 2.52 -16.96 14.15
N THR A 242 3.45 -17.89 14.36
CA THR A 242 4.83 -17.51 14.63
C THR A 242 5.37 -16.63 13.49
N PRO A 243 5.98 -15.48 13.78
CA PRO A 243 6.56 -14.62 12.77
C PRO A 243 7.60 -15.34 11.91
N MET A 244 7.61 -15.04 10.64
CA MET A 244 8.54 -15.64 9.67
C MET A 244 9.26 -14.52 8.90
N MET A 245 10.58 -14.58 8.83
CA MET A 245 11.38 -13.68 8.02
C MET A 245 11.28 -14.09 6.55
N VAL A 246 11.01 -13.10 5.67
CA VAL A 246 10.68 -13.33 4.24
C VAL A 246 11.66 -12.66 3.28
N ALA A 247 12.79 -12.13 3.78
CA ALA A 247 13.80 -11.50 2.93
C ALA A 247 14.36 -12.48 1.88
N ALA A 248 14.63 -11.97 0.71
CA ALA A 248 15.40 -12.70 -0.30
C ALA A 248 16.82 -13.03 0.23
N PRO A 249 17.40 -14.16 -0.18
CA PRO A 249 18.76 -14.52 0.24
C PRO A 249 19.78 -13.43 -0.09
N GLY A 250 20.59 -13.04 0.89
CA GLY A 250 21.63 -12.02 0.74
C GLY A 250 21.18 -10.58 0.98
N VAL A 251 19.89 -10.32 1.16
CA VAL A 251 19.40 -9.01 1.53
C VAL A 251 19.78 -8.68 2.97
N VAL A 252 20.39 -7.52 3.19
CA VAL A 252 20.90 -7.08 4.49
C VAL A 252 20.07 -6.00 5.14
N GLU A 253 19.43 -5.13 4.33
CA GLU A 253 18.55 -4.05 4.78
C GLU A 253 17.33 -3.97 3.88
N THR A 254 16.19 -3.54 4.44
CA THR A 254 14.92 -3.43 3.69
C THR A 254 14.09 -2.25 4.17
N GLY A 255 13.16 -1.82 3.30
CA GLY A 255 12.20 -0.75 3.61
C GLY A 255 10.90 -0.88 2.83
N PHE A 256 9.92 -0.08 3.20
CA PHE A 256 8.60 0.03 2.56
C PHE A 256 7.89 -1.32 2.40
N PRO A 257 7.53 -1.99 3.50
CA PRO A 257 6.85 -3.26 3.42
C PRO A 257 5.40 -3.06 2.95
N THR A 258 4.99 -3.81 1.93
CA THR A 258 3.59 -3.86 1.47
C THR A 258 3.16 -5.30 1.26
N ILE A 259 1.85 -5.57 1.27
CA ILE A 259 1.30 -6.91 1.12
C ILE A 259 -0.07 -6.88 0.45
N PHE A 260 -0.30 -7.83 -0.44
CA PHE A 260 -1.63 -8.12 -0.96
C PHE A 260 -1.94 -9.63 -0.84
N ALA A 261 -3.21 -9.96 -0.64
CA ALA A 261 -3.66 -11.33 -0.45
C ALA A 261 -4.70 -11.71 -1.50
N GLY A 262 -4.53 -12.90 -2.07
CA GLY A 262 -5.42 -13.49 -3.06
C GLY A 262 -6.33 -14.57 -2.46
N ALA A 263 -6.34 -15.74 -3.06
CA ALA A 263 -7.03 -16.92 -2.53
C ALA A 263 -6.49 -17.30 -1.14
N ALA A 264 -7.27 -18.00 -0.35
CA ALA A 264 -6.93 -18.37 1.02
C ALA A 264 -5.50 -18.93 1.14
N GLY A 265 -4.69 -18.29 1.96
CA GLY A 265 -3.28 -18.64 2.20
C GLY A 265 -2.31 -18.29 1.08
N ARG A 266 -2.67 -17.43 0.14
CA ARG A 266 -1.80 -16.96 -0.94
C ARG A 266 -1.59 -15.46 -0.85
N VAL A 267 -0.33 -15.05 -0.73
CA VAL A 267 0.03 -13.63 -0.58
C VAL A 267 1.23 -13.26 -1.45
N VAL A 268 1.31 -11.99 -1.79
CA VAL A 268 2.52 -11.34 -2.29
C VAL A 268 2.90 -10.23 -1.35
N LEU A 269 4.17 -10.16 -0.99
CA LEU A 269 4.76 -9.06 -0.24
C LEU A 269 5.70 -8.29 -1.18
N GLY A 270 5.69 -6.97 -1.06
CA GLY A 270 6.65 -6.08 -1.71
C GLY A 270 7.54 -5.39 -0.69
N TYR A 271 8.78 -5.17 -1.03
CA TYR A 271 9.72 -4.36 -0.27
C TYR A 271 10.89 -3.92 -1.17
N ILE A 272 11.57 -2.86 -0.80
CA ILE A 272 12.89 -2.58 -1.34
C ILE A 272 13.95 -3.19 -0.43
N GLY A 273 15.07 -3.62 -0.99
CA GLY A 273 16.12 -4.23 -0.19
C GLY A 273 17.50 -4.13 -0.84
N GLU A 274 18.51 -4.14 0.00
CA GLU A 274 19.91 -4.10 -0.37
C GLU A 274 20.61 -5.42 -0.05
N THR A 275 21.50 -5.86 -0.94
CA THR A 275 22.27 -7.12 -0.78
C THR A 275 23.67 -6.93 -0.21
N GLU A 276 24.14 -5.69 -0.13
CA GLU A 276 25.45 -5.33 0.43
C GLU A 276 25.26 -4.11 1.35
N ASP A 277 26.12 -3.98 2.39
CA ASP A 277 26.08 -2.80 3.25
C ASP A 277 26.24 -1.53 2.41
N TYR A 278 25.27 -0.64 2.48
CA TYR A 278 25.30 0.63 1.79
C TYR A 278 26.38 1.54 2.37
N ASP A 279 27.31 1.99 1.55
CA ASP A 279 28.27 3.04 1.91
C ASP A 279 27.72 4.40 1.49
N GLU A 280 27.10 5.11 2.44
CA GLU A 280 26.54 6.47 2.23
C GLU A 280 27.54 7.44 1.58
N GLY A 281 28.84 7.16 1.67
CA GLY A 281 29.89 8.02 1.09
C GLY A 281 30.10 7.86 -0.40
N ASN A 282 29.68 6.76 -1.01
CA ASN A 282 29.98 6.40 -2.38
C ASN A 282 28.78 6.37 -3.33
N GLY A 283 27.54 6.40 -2.83
CA GLY A 283 26.31 6.34 -3.64
C GLY A 283 26.17 5.05 -4.46
N THR A 284 26.90 4.00 -4.08
CA THR A 284 26.88 2.70 -4.74
C THR A 284 26.22 1.70 -3.82
N GLY A 285 24.93 1.60 -3.86
CA GLY A 285 24.18 0.57 -3.17
C GLY A 285 23.50 -0.34 -4.17
N GLY A 286 23.37 -1.61 -3.83
CA GLY A 286 22.67 -2.59 -4.64
C GLY A 286 21.19 -2.70 -4.29
N TRP A 287 20.47 -1.58 -4.12
CA TRP A 287 19.04 -1.58 -3.82
C TRP A 287 18.21 -2.09 -4.97
N SER A 288 17.27 -2.95 -4.66
CA SER A 288 16.33 -3.53 -5.63
C SER A 288 14.92 -3.59 -5.02
N GLY A 289 13.91 -3.52 -5.88
CA GLY A 289 12.56 -3.91 -5.51
C GLY A 289 12.44 -5.44 -5.49
N TYR A 290 11.73 -5.97 -4.52
CA TYR A 290 11.49 -7.40 -4.37
C TYR A 290 10.02 -7.72 -4.23
N MET A 291 9.61 -8.83 -4.84
CA MET A 291 8.38 -9.53 -4.49
C MET A 291 8.72 -10.84 -3.78
N ALA A 292 8.09 -11.10 -2.63
CA ALA A 292 8.10 -12.40 -1.97
C ALA A 292 6.70 -13.02 -2.07
N ILE A 293 6.59 -14.17 -2.72
CA ILE A 293 5.33 -14.86 -3.00
C ILE A 293 5.24 -16.10 -2.12
N ILE A 294 4.13 -16.23 -1.39
CA ILE A 294 3.85 -17.37 -0.52
C ILE A 294 2.51 -17.95 -0.94
N THR A 295 2.50 -19.23 -1.30
CA THR A 295 1.29 -19.91 -1.83
C THR A 295 0.57 -20.79 -0.82
N ASP A 296 1.15 -20.98 0.37
CA ASP A 296 0.58 -21.81 1.43
C ASP A 296 1.03 -21.27 2.80
N THR A 297 0.42 -20.18 3.22
CA THR A 297 0.82 -19.46 4.43
C THR A 297 0.45 -20.19 5.74
N PHE A 298 -0.38 -21.23 5.69
CA PHE A 298 -0.88 -21.93 6.88
C PHE A 298 -0.05 -23.14 7.27
N VAL A 299 0.97 -23.47 6.50
CA VAL A 299 1.93 -24.52 6.89
C VAL A 299 3.08 -23.93 7.71
N GLU A 300 3.69 -24.75 8.55
CA GLU A 300 4.81 -24.33 9.43
C GLU A 300 6.02 -23.78 8.65
N ARG A 301 6.24 -24.28 7.43
CA ARG A 301 7.35 -23.88 6.56
C ARG A 301 6.88 -23.73 5.12
N PRO A 302 6.22 -22.63 4.80
CA PRO A 302 5.77 -22.39 3.45
C PRO A 302 6.94 -22.17 2.50
N LEU A 303 6.71 -22.46 1.22
CA LEU A 303 7.64 -22.09 0.17
C LEU A 303 7.52 -20.59 -0.10
N ILE A 304 8.66 -19.88 0.01
CA ILE A 304 8.78 -18.47 -0.35
C ILE A 304 9.53 -18.38 -1.67
N THR A 305 8.94 -17.77 -2.67
CA THR A 305 9.59 -17.44 -3.92
C THR A 305 9.87 -15.93 -3.94
N SER A 306 11.14 -15.56 -3.93
CA SER A 306 11.56 -14.15 -3.97
C SER A 306 12.10 -13.80 -5.35
N VAL A 307 11.67 -12.65 -5.89
CA VAL A 307 12.05 -12.15 -7.22
C VAL A 307 12.48 -10.69 -7.09
N ALA A 308 13.66 -10.36 -7.63
CA ALA A 308 14.08 -8.97 -7.82
C ALA A 308 13.38 -8.40 -9.07
N VAL A 309 12.91 -7.16 -8.99
CA VAL A 309 12.10 -6.51 -10.04
C VAL A 309 12.96 -5.77 -11.05
N ASN A 310 13.97 -5.04 -10.57
CA ASN A 310 14.90 -4.33 -11.43
C ASN A 310 16.13 -5.21 -11.80
N SER A 311 16.80 -4.85 -12.87
CA SER A 311 18.01 -5.55 -13.31
C SER A 311 19.16 -5.33 -12.32
N PRO A 312 20.03 -6.32 -12.09
CA PRO A 312 21.20 -6.15 -11.21
C PRO A 312 22.17 -5.05 -11.65
N GLY A 313 22.16 -4.66 -12.93
CA GLY A 313 22.96 -3.56 -13.47
C GLY A 313 22.28 -2.20 -13.43
N ASP A 314 21.08 -2.12 -12.89
CA ASP A 314 20.24 -0.93 -12.82
C ASP A 314 19.57 -0.85 -11.43
N PRO A 315 20.37 -0.63 -10.36
CA PRO A 315 19.85 -0.55 -9.01
C PRO A 315 18.97 0.68 -8.84
N LEU A 316 18.06 0.62 -7.85
CA LEU A 316 17.29 1.78 -7.44
C LEU A 316 18.24 2.85 -6.91
N ASP A 317 18.05 4.08 -7.34
CA ASP A 317 18.78 5.20 -6.78
C ASP A 317 18.13 5.64 -5.47
N VAL A 318 18.84 5.44 -4.37
CA VAL A 318 18.40 5.81 -3.03
C VAL A 318 19.03 7.11 -2.52
N THR A 319 19.83 7.77 -3.36
CA THR A 319 20.48 9.02 -2.95
C THR A 319 19.52 10.20 -3.06
N PRO A 320 19.34 11.00 -2.00
CA PRO A 320 18.55 12.21 -2.09
C PRO A 320 19.29 13.28 -2.90
N ASP A 321 18.74 13.65 -4.04
CA ASP A 321 19.33 14.66 -4.96
C ASP A 321 19.08 16.11 -4.53
N CYS A 322 18.33 16.36 -3.46
CA CYS A 322 17.84 17.68 -3.13
C CYS A 322 18.15 18.15 -1.71
N GLY A 323 19.26 17.68 -1.16
CA GLY A 323 19.68 18.08 0.18
C GLY A 323 18.79 17.46 1.26
N ASP A 324 18.45 18.20 2.29
CA ASP A 324 17.75 17.67 3.48
C ASP A 324 16.23 17.46 3.31
N VAL A 325 15.72 17.38 2.09
CA VAL A 325 14.29 17.18 1.83
C VAL A 325 14.08 15.79 1.24
N ARG A 326 12.96 15.15 1.55
CA ARG A 326 12.50 13.89 0.96
C ARG A 326 12.31 14.04 -0.56
N CYS A 327 13.38 13.95 -1.27
CA CYS A 327 13.38 13.95 -2.72
C CYS A 327 14.50 13.02 -3.11
N GLY A 328 14.21 11.97 -3.69
CA GLY A 328 15.21 11.02 -4.12
C GLY A 328 14.60 9.67 -4.39
N GLY A 329 15.39 8.90 -4.92
CA GLY A 329 15.28 7.73 -5.67
C GLY A 329 14.12 6.79 -5.50
N PHE A 330 13.61 6.54 -4.35
CA PHE A 330 12.52 5.57 -4.19
C PHE A 330 11.24 6.15 -3.55
N GLY A 331 11.14 7.47 -3.39
CA GLY A 331 9.95 8.10 -2.83
C GLY A 331 9.57 7.59 -1.43
N ASP A 332 8.28 7.57 -1.13
CA ASP A 332 7.73 7.12 0.15
C ASP A 332 6.89 5.84 0.04
N PHE A 333 6.51 5.43 -1.18
CA PHE A 333 5.51 4.39 -1.36
C PHE A 333 5.89 3.41 -2.46
N ILE A 334 5.64 2.15 -2.16
CA ILE A 334 5.55 1.06 -3.12
C ILE A 334 4.24 0.34 -2.88
N ASP A 335 3.73 -0.37 -3.88
CA ASP A 335 2.55 -1.20 -3.68
C ASP A 335 2.61 -2.48 -4.50
N VAL A 336 1.91 -3.50 -4.00
CA VAL A 336 1.72 -4.78 -4.68
C VAL A 336 0.24 -5.07 -4.83
N GLU A 337 -0.12 -5.64 -5.97
CA GLU A 337 -1.48 -6.04 -6.30
C GLU A 337 -1.49 -7.41 -7.00
N ILE A 338 -2.64 -8.02 -7.09
CA ILE A 338 -2.85 -9.29 -7.80
C ILE A 338 -3.96 -9.10 -8.83
N ASP A 339 -3.66 -9.34 -10.11
CA ASP A 339 -4.68 -9.25 -11.17
C ASP A 339 -5.66 -10.44 -11.15
N ASP A 340 -6.71 -10.36 -11.96
CA ASP A 340 -7.77 -11.37 -12.05
C ASP A 340 -7.28 -12.77 -12.48
N GLU A 341 -6.10 -12.85 -13.09
CA GLU A 341 -5.48 -14.12 -13.45
C GLU A 341 -4.67 -14.72 -12.28
N GLY A 342 -4.52 -13.98 -11.19
CA GLY A 342 -3.73 -14.36 -10.02
C GLY A 342 -2.25 -13.98 -10.15
N ARG A 343 -1.90 -13.09 -11.05
CA ARG A 343 -0.55 -12.61 -11.28
C ARG A 343 -0.25 -11.44 -10.35
N PRO A 344 0.84 -11.50 -9.57
CA PRO A 344 1.26 -10.38 -8.75
C PRO A 344 1.96 -9.30 -9.57
N TRP A 345 1.71 -8.06 -9.20
CA TRP A 345 2.33 -6.85 -9.74
C TRP A 345 2.91 -6.03 -8.60
N ILE A 346 3.97 -5.30 -8.88
CA ILE A 346 4.57 -4.32 -7.97
C ILE A 346 4.83 -3.03 -8.71
N ALA A 347 4.55 -1.91 -8.07
CA ALA A 347 4.91 -0.58 -8.54
C ALA A 347 5.83 0.09 -7.53
N LEU A 348 6.90 0.70 -8.00
CA LEU A 348 7.86 1.42 -7.17
C LEU A 348 8.54 2.54 -7.96
N ALA A 349 9.06 3.54 -7.26
CA ALA A 349 9.85 4.60 -7.85
C ALA A 349 11.23 4.07 -8.25
N HIS A 350 11.74 4.57 -9.39
CA HIS A 350 13.11 4.33 -9.83
C HIS A 350 13.67 5.62 -10.42
N ASN A 351 14.65 6.15 -9.77
CA ASN A 351 15.24 7.44 -10.13
C ASN A 351 16.65 7.22 -10.69
N ALA A 352 16.74 6.62 -11.88
CA ALA A 352 18.01 6.34 -12.52
C ALA A 352 18.52 7.59 -13.25
N ALA A 353 19.71 8.07 -12.90
CA ALA A 353 20.51 9.02 -13.67
C ALA A 353 19.77 10.33 -14.08
N GLY A 354 18.90 10.85 -13.23
CA GLY A 354 18.23 12.15 -13.44
C GLY A 354 16.90 12.04 -14.21
N TYR A 355 16.32 10.86 -14.28
CA TYR A 355 14.95 10.64 -14.73
C TYR A 355 14.08 10.28 -13.52
N GLU A 356 12.93 10.92 -13.40
CA GLU A 356 11.88 10.48 -12.50
C GLU A 356 11.12 9.36 -13.22
N GLU A 357 11.39 8.13 -12.85
CA GLU A 357 10.79 6.95 -13.46
C GLU A 357 10.05 6.11 -12.41
N ALA A 358 9.10 5.32 -12.86
CA ALA A 358 8.46 4.27 -12.08
C ALA A 358 8.73 2.92 -12.75
N ILE A 359 9.02 1.92 -11.94
CA ILE A 359 9.06 0.53 -12.40
C ILE A 359 7.74 -0.12 -12.03
N ILE A 360 7.14 -0.81 -13.01
CA ILE A 360 6.06 -1.74 -12.79
C ILE A 360 6.58 -3.11 -13.18
N GLY A 361 6.66 -3.99 -12.20
CA GLY A 361 7.19 -5.34 -12.37
C GLY A 361 6.12 -6.41 -12.14
N THR A 362 6.26 -7.55 -12.81
CA THR A 362 5.38 -8.70 -12.61
C THR A 362 6.12 -10.01 -12.85
N LEU A 363 5.52 -11.12 -12.41
CA LEU A 363 6.01 -12.46 -12.76
C LEU A 363 5.71 -12.79 -14.21
N MET A 364 6.73 -13.17 -14.97
CA MET A 364 6.54 -13.71 -16.32
C MET A 364 5.87 -15.09 -16.29
N GLU A 365 6.23 -15.90 -15.30
CA GLU A 365 5.66 -17.22 -15.01
C GLU A 365 5.78 -17.47 -13.49
N GLY A 366 4.96 -18.33 -12.93
CA GLY A 366 5.03 -18.66 -11.51
C GLY A 366 3.70 -19.13 -10.94
N PRO A 367 3.59 -19.22 -9.63
CA PRO A 367 2.35 -19.62 -8.98
C PRO A 367 1.28 -18.54 -9.14
N ALA A 368 0.04 -18.96 -9.44
CA ALA A 368 -1.11 -18.08 -9.43
C ALA A 368 -1.59 -17.85 -7.99
N LEU A 369 -1.91 -16.59 -7.68
CA LEU A 369 -2.39 -16.20 -6.35
C LEU A 369 -3.92 -16.14 -6.25
N TYR A 370 -4.64 -16.18 -7.39
CA TYR A 370 -6.08 -16.37 -7.47
C TYR A 370 -6.44 -17.63 -8.26
N GLY A 371 -7.70 -18.02 -8.16
CA GLY A 371 -8.31 -19.09 -8.94
C GLY A 371 -7.80 -20.48 -8.62
N GLU A 372 -8.18 -21.46 -9.49
CA GLU A 372 -7.78 -22.87 -9.38
C GLU A 372 -6.46 -23.17 -10.10
N LEU A 373 -5.93 -22.24 -10.90
CA LEU A 373 -4.70 -22.43 -11.64
C LEU A 373 -3.51 -22.54 -10.69
N ALA A 374 -2.78 -23.63 -10.77
CA ALA A 374 -1.57 -23.81 -9.98
C ALA A 374 -0.43 -22.90 -10.47
N TYR A 375 -0.46 -22.53 -11.76
CA TYR A 375 0.60 -21.78 -12.43
C TYR A 375 0.04 -20.78 -13.44
N LEU A 376 0.69 -19.62 -13.51
CA LEU A 376 0.40 -18.56 -14.47
C LEU A 376 0.83 -18.94 -15.87
N GLU A 377 0.04 -18.60 -16.88
CA GLU A 377 0.47 -18.67 -18.27
C GLU A 377 1.62 -17.67 -18.51
N PRO A 378 2.68 -18.06 -19.22
CA PRO A 378 3.78 -17.16 -19.54
C PRO A 378 3.29 -15.91 -20.30
N LEU A 379 3.74 -14.74 -19.88
CA LEU A 379 3.54 -13.54 -20.68
C LEU A 379 4.43 -13.57 -21.92
N PRO A 380 3.96 -13.01 -23.06
CA PRO A 380 4.83 -12.80 -24.20
C PRO A 380 5.99 -11.88 -23.76
N ALA A 381 7.21 -12.22 -24.20
CA ALA A 381 8.37 -11.38 -23.93
C ALA A 381 8.11 -9.97 -24.49
N GLY A 382 7.75 -9.04 -23.63
CA GLY A 382 7.59 -7.64 -23.95
C GLY A 382 8.96 -6.99 -24.10
N GLY A 383 9.09 -6.03 -25.01
CA GLY A 383 10.23 -5.11 -24.97
C GLY A 383 10.10 -4.22 -23.73
N ASN A 384 11.23 -3.79 -23.20
CA ASN A 384 11.26 -2.72 -22.19
C ASN A 384 10.54 -1.48 -22.76
N SER A 385 9.35 -1.19 -22.30
CA SER A 385 8.71 0.08 -22.58
C SER A 385 9.00 1.00 -21.39
N SER A 386 9.99 1.88 -21.55
CA SER A 386 10.14 3.00 -20.63
C SER A 386 9.09 4.05 -20.99
N LEU A 387 8.21 4.37 -20.06
CA LEU A 387 7.38 5.55 -20.15
C LEU A 387 8.19 6.72 -19.59
N LEU A 388 8.64 7.62 -20.45
CA LEU A 388 9.18 8.90 -20.02
C LEU A 388 7.98 9.77 -19.65
N LEU A 389 7.79 10.01 -18.37
CA LEU A 389 6.91 11.05 -17.87
C LEU A 389 7.68 12.37 -18.03
N GLY A 390 7.34 13.16 -19.04
CA GLY A 390 7.97 14.46 -19.32
C GLY A 390 7.48 15.56 -18.41
#